data_b7858957cb83a37004743a6a4756626c
#
_entry.id   b7858957cb83a37004743a6a4756626c
#
_cell.length_a   1.000
_cell.length_b   1.000
_cell.length_c   1.000
_cell.angle_alpha   90.00
_cell.angle_beta   90.00
_cell.angle_gamma   90.00
#
_symmetry.space_group_name_H-M   'P 1'
#
loop_
_entity.id
_entity.type
_entity.pdbx_description
1 polymer ?
#
loop_
_entity_poly.entity_id
_entity_poly.type
_entity_poly.pdbx_seq_one_letter_code
_entity_poly.pdbx_strand_id
1 'polypeptide(L)'
;MKHTFIIFNFILFSLVSADCPDLTTESECNEWPQYCEWNEDTNQCQNIGGGGDGGGNGDADGPYEYMTITESQGLRNGPDYRDGVVYYPINGETPYKSIVLTPGFGGGSSEMAAWAEFYASHGFIAMRIGPNDEINDSHYQRGLGLIDAIESIKQENSRTGSPLNGLVDMDSFSVSGYSMGGGASHDAAMIDGSLKAIISLNPTVIFEDCDYCPLEGGYCICLVPEFVDHSVPSLIFAGEVELNELTAYEGMLGQDIYSNMPESTDKIMFEGANSGHGFAAYPSGEVSNYALNWLKYHILDDVDACESLL
;
A
#
# COMPACT_ATOMS: atom_id res chain seq x y z
N MET A 1 -50.77 -10.39 -17.59
CA MET A 1 -49.64 -9.49 -17.45
C MET A 1 -48.42 -10.36 -17.21
N LYS A 2 -47.50 -10.44 -18.19
CA LYS A 2 -46.29 -11.25 -18.12
C LYS A 2 -45.18 -10.36 -17.53
N HIS A 3 -44.68 -10.69 -16.36
CA HIS A 3 -43.53 -10.04 -15.79
C HIS A 3 -42.26 -10.65 -16.40
N THR A 4 -41.59 -9.86 -17.23
CA THR A 4 -40.28 -10.21 -17.77
C THR A 4 -39.23 -9.87 -16.70
N PHE A 5 -38.65 -10.89 -16.08
CA PHE A 5 -37.48 -10.75 -15.23
C PHE A 5 -36.28 -10.49 -16.14
N ILE A 6 -35.72 -9.29 -16.05
CA ILE A 6 -34.41 -8.97 -16.63
C ILE A 6 -33.37 -9.41 -15.58
N ILE A 7 -32.72 -10.54 -15.88
CA ILE A 7 -31.55 -10.97 -15.12
C ILE A 7 -30.39 -10.09 -15.58
N PHE A 8 -30.01 -9.13 -14.75
CA PHE A 8 -28.71 -8.47 -14.89
C PHE A 8 -27.64 -9.50 -14.55
N ASN A 9 -26.95 -9.98 -15.57
CA ASN A 9 -25.68 -10.67 -15.38
C ASN A 9 -24.67 -9.62 -14.88
N PHE A 10 -24.45 -9.58 -13.58
CA PHE A 10 -23.22 -9.03 -13.03
C PHE A 10 -22.08 -9.93 -13.53
N ILE A 11 -21.37 -9.46 -14.53
CA ILE A 11 -20.03 -9.98 -14.81
C ILE A 11 -19.19 -9.48 -13.63
N LEU A 12 -19.03 -10.34 -12.62
CA LEU A 12 -17.92 -10.21 -11.70
C LEU A 12 -16.66 -10.27 -12.57
N PHE A 13 -16.05 -9.12 -12.84
CA PHE A 13 -14.64 -9.09 -13.07
C PHE A 13 -14.01 -9.50 -11.73
N SER A 14 -13.75 -10.78 -11.57
CA SER A 14 -12.72 -11.21 -10.65
C SER A 14 -11.45 -10.52 -11.16
N LEU A 15 -11.02 -9.49 -10.46
CA LEU A 15 -9.63 -9.06 -10.46
C LEU A 15 -8.86 -10.26 -9.87
N VAL A 16 -8.61 -11.26 -10.68
CA VAL A 16 -7.58 -12.22 -10.42
C VAL A 16 -6.31 -11.37 -10.45
N SER A 17 -5.69 -11.19 -9.31
CA SER A 17 -4.26 -10.90 -9.23
C SER A 17 -3.61 -12.02 -10.06
N ALA A 18 -3.35 -11.77 -11.32
CA ALA A 18 -2.63 -12.70 -12.15
C ALA A 18 -1.18 -12.58 -11.70
N ASP A 19 -0.75 -13.50 -10.86
CA ASP A 19 0.67 -13.76 -10.71
C ASP A 19 1.16 -14.17 -12.10
N CYS A 20 1.97 -13.32 -12.74
CA CYS A 20 2.45 -13.60 -14.09
C CYS A 20 3.01 -15.02 -14.25
N PRO A 21 3.69 -15.64 -13.26
CA PRO A 21 4.10 -17.03 -13.30
C PRO A 21 2.96 -18.06 -13.46
N ASP A 22 1.72 -17.69 -13.14
CA ASP A 22 0.56 -18.58 -13.34
C ASP A 22 0.04 -18.56 -14.78
N LEU A 23 0.47 -17.58 -15.59
CA LEU A 23 0.16 -17.48 -17.02
C LEU A 23 1.12 -18.37 -17.81
N THR A 24 0.61 -19.47 -18.34
CA THR A 24 1.44 -20.53 -18.89
C THR A 24 1.74 -20.41 -20.38
N THR A 25 1.16 -19.43 -21.04
CA THR A 25 1.36 -19.18 -22.47
C THR A 25 1.74 -17.73 -22.75
N GLU A 26 2.55 -17.53 -23.79
CA GLU A 26 2.93 -16.19 -24.27
C GLU A 26 1.70 -15.30 -24.57
N SER A 27 0.64 -15.91 -25.11
CA SER A 27 -0.59 -15.18 -25.45
C SER A 27 -1.30 -14.66 -24.22
N GLU A 28 -1.39 -15.46 -23.16
CA GLU A 28 -1.98 -15.06 -21.87
C GLU A 28 -1.13 -13.97 -21.20
N CYS A 29 0.18 -14.12 -21.24
CA CYS A 29 1.13 -13.15 -20.71
C CYS A 29 1.00 -11.78 -21.38
N ASN A 30 0.89 -11.79 -22.73
CA ASN A 30 0.76 -10.57 -23.53
C ASN A 30 -0.63 -9.92 -23.44
N GLU A 31 -1.61 -10.51 -22.76
CA GLU A 31 -2.87 -9.84 -22.41
C GLU A 31 -2.68 -8.83 -21.26
N TRP A 32 -1.57 -8.92 -20.53
CA TRP A 32 -1.24 -8.07 -19.39
C TRP A 32 0.09 -7.32 -19.57
N PRO A 33 0.31 -6.62 -20.69
CA PRO A 33 1.64 -6.07 -21.04
C PRO A 33 2.13 -4.97 -20.10
N GLN A 34 1.28 -4.45 -19.22
CA GLN A 34 1.63 -3.47 -18.19
C GLN A 34 2.15 -4.12 -16.89
N TYR A 35 1.95 -5.43 -16.72
CA TYR A 35 2.31 -6.15 -15.50
C TYR A 35 3.23 -7.34 -15.76
N CYS A 36 3.14 -7.92 -16.96
CA CYS A 36 3.79 -9.16 -17.31
C CYS A 36 4.61 -9.04 -18.59
N GLU A 37 5.75 -9.69 -18.62
CA GLU A 37 6.55 -9.90 -19.83
C GLU A 37 6.81 -11.39 -20.04
N TRP A 38 6.82 -11.81 -21.30
CA TRP A 38 7.17 -13.16 -21.67
C TRP A 38 8.69 -13.30 -21.81
N ASN A 39 9.29 -14.17 -21.02
CA ASN A 39 10.70 -14.49 -21.10
C ASN A 39 10.91 -15.64 -22.09
N GLU A 40 11.50 -15.33 -23.26
CA GLU A 40 11.75 -16.29 -24.33
C GLU A 40 12.78 -17.37 -23.96
N ASP A 41 13.74 -17.04 -23.09
CA ASP A 41 14.80 -17.96 -22.68
C ASP A 41 14.29 -19.04 -21.74
N THR A 42 13.36 -18.71 -20.88
CA THR A 42 12.76 -19.62 -19.89
C THR A 42 11.41 -20.17 -20.31
N ASN A 43 10.78 -19.61 -21.36
CA ASN A 43 9.39 -19.86 -21.77
C ASN A 43 8.39 -19.70 -20.60
N GLN A 44 8.55 -18.63 -19.86
CA GLN A 44 7.68 -18.32 -18.70
C GLN A 44 7.24 -16.85 -18.76
N CYS A 45 6.02 -16.63 -18.30
CA CYS A 45 5.54 -15.30 -18.02
C CYS A 45 6.11 -14.84 -16.68
N GLN A 46 6.65 -13.63 -16.64
CA GLN A 46 7.23 -13.05 -15.42
C GLN A 46 6.68 -11.65 -15.19
N ASN A 47 6.64 -11.23 -13.94
CA ASN A 47 6.23 -9.89 -13.58
C ASN A 47 7.24 -8.88 -14.14
N ILE A 48 6.77 -7.81 -14.76
CA ILE A 48 7.61 -6.67 -15.14
C ILE A 48 8.08 -6.02 -13.84
N GLY A 49 9.34 -6.30 -13.46
CA GLY A 49 9.98 -5.75 -12.26
C GLY A 49 9.83 -6.59 -10.98
N GLY A 50 9.38 -7.86 -11.09
CA GLY A 50 9.25 -8.75 -9.93
C GLY A 50 10.13 -10.00 -10.06
N GLY A 51 11.25 -10.02 -9.36
CA GLY A 51 12.07 -11.22 -9.20
C GLY A 51 11.47 -12.17 -8.17
N GLY A 52 11.21 -13.43 -8.59
CA GLY A 52 11.25 -14.54 -7.65
C GLY A 52 12.69 -14.82 -7.24
N ASP A 53 12.89 -15.23 -5.99
CA ASP A 53 14.12 -15.77 -5.40
C ASP A 53 15.46 -15.17 -5.85
N GLY A 54 15.88 -14.11 -5.22
CA GLY A 54 17.28 -13.75 -5.05
C GLY A 54 18.00 -13.23 -6.30
N GLY A 55 17.85 -11.96 -6.61
CA GLY A 55 18.68 -11.28 -7.58
C GLY A 55 18.00 -10.06 -8.18
N GLY A 56 17.81 -9.01 -7.39
CA GLY A 56 17.36 -7.73 -7.90
C GLY A 56 18.35 -7.15 -8.89
N ASN A 57 17.89 -6.83 -10.07
CA ASN A 57 18.53 -5.90 -11.00
C ASN A 57 17.45 -4.95 -11.53
N GLY A 58 17.02 -4.05 -10.67
CA GLY A 58 16.24 -2.89 -11.06
C GLY A 58 16.75 -1.67 -10.29
N ASP A 59 16.61 -0.48 -10.85
CA ASP A 59 17.02 0.81 -10.26
C ASP A 59 16.36 1.12 -8.88
N ALA A 60 15.67 0.15 -8.30
CA ALA A 60 14.94 0.25 -7.04
C ALA A 60 15.69 -0.33 -5.82
N ASP A 61 16.81 -1.03 -6.02
CA ASP A 61 17.55 -1.63 -4.90
C ASP A 61 18.36 -0.56 -4.15
N GLY A 62 18.04 -0.43 -2.85
CA GLY A 62 18.81 0.40 -1.94
C GLY A 62 20.17 -0.20 -1.57
N PRO A 63 20.98 0.55 -0.80
CA PRO A 63 22.34 0.14 -0.47
C PRO A 63 22.44 -0.98 0.58
N TYR A 64 21.33 -1.40 1.18
CA TYR A 64 21.33 -2.39 2.25
C TYR A 64 20.77 -3.73 1.78
N GLU A 65 21.46 -4.80 2.18
CA GLU A 65 20.87 -6.13 2.24
C GLU A 65 19.80 -6.17 3.33
N TYR A 66 18.80 -7.02 3.18
CA TYR A 66 17.74 -7.17 4.18
C TYR A 66 17.47 -8.64 4.50
N MET A 67 16.85 -8.86 5.65
CA MET A 67 16.31 -10.15 6.08
C MET A 67 14.85 -10.01 6.49
N THR A 68 14.18 -11.14 6.72
CA THR A 68 12.79 -11.18 7.12
C THR A 68 12.58 -11.84 8.47
N ILE A 69 11.49 -11.44 9.14
CA ILE A 69 10.92 -12.13 10.31
C ILE A 69 9.48 -12.48 9.98
N THR A 70 9.12 -13.74 10.19
CA THR A 70 7.79 -14.27 9.97
C THR A 70 7.21 -14.83 11.26
N GLU A 71 5.94 -15.22 11.24
CA GLU A 71 5.27 -15.87 12.37
C GLU A 71 5.99 -17.16 12.81
N SER A 72 6.56 -17.93 11.86
CA SER A 72 7.35 -19.12 12.18
C SER A 72 8.61 -18.83 12.97
N GLN A 73 9.07 -17.59 12.94
CA GLN A 73 10.22 -17.08 13.71
C GLN A 73 9.80 -16.32 14.98
N GLY A 74 8.51 -16.35 15.29
CA GLY A 74 7.93 -15.76 16.49
C GLY A 74 7.42 -14.33 16.35
N LEU A 75 7.30 -13.82 15.12
CA LEU A 75 6.58 -12.57 14.88
C LEU A 75 5.13 -12.72 15.35
N ARG A 76 4.62 -11.71 16.06
CA ARG A 76 3.22 -11.67 16.45
C ARG A 76 2.33 -11.60 15.22
N ASN A 77 1.27 -12.42 15.21
CA ASN A 77 0.13 -12.23 14.34
C ASN A 77 -0.95 -11.47 15.13
N GLY A 78 -1.34 -10.31 14.66
CA GLY A 78 -2.24 -9.43 15.41
C GLY A 78 -3.64 -9.97 15.51
N PRO A 79 -4.57 -9.36 16.27
CA PRO A 79 -5.98 -9.62 16.04
C PRO A 79 -6.54 -8.91 14.82
N ASP A 80 -5.98 -7.75 14.42
CA ASP A 80 -6.55 -6.87 13.39
C ASP A 80 -5.90 -7.03 12.01
N TYR A 81 -4.94 -7.95 11.86
CA TYR A 81 -4.31 -8.32 10.59
C TYR A 81 -3.87 -9.78 10.60
N ARG A 82 -3.50 -10.32 9.43
CA ARG A 82 -2.88 -11.64 9.25
C ARG A 82 -1.70 -11.60 8.30
N ASP A 83 -0.96 -12.71 8.24
CA ASP A 83 0.12 -12.97 7.29
C ASP A 83 1.21 -11.89 7.28
N GLY A 84 1.54 -11.36 8.46
CA GLY A 84 2.56 -10.35 8.65
C GLY A 84 3.96 -10.86 8.32
N VAL A 85 4.72 -10.05 7.58
CA VAL A 85 6.16 -10.27 7.35
C VAL A 85 6.90 -8.96 7.56
N VAL A 86 7.89 -8.98 8.45
CA VAL A 86 8.81 -7.85 8.66
C VAL A 86 10.05 -8.06 7.81
N TYR A 87 10.40 -7.04 7.04
CA TYR A 87 11.67 -6.90 6.33
C TYR A 87 12.52 -5.89 7.08
N TYR A 88 13.79 -6.17 7.29
CA TYR A 88 14.67 -5.25 8.03
C TYR A 88 16.07 -5.23 7.43
N PRO A 89 16.72 -4.03 7.38
CA PRO A 89 18.03 -3.88 6.79
C PRO A 89 19.10 -4.56 7.63
N ILE A 90 20.14 -5.09 6.97
CA ILE A 90 21.33 -5.61 7.61
C ILE A 90 22.39 -4.51 7.60
N ASN A 91 22.99 -4.23 8.77
CA ASN A 91 24.05 -3.23 8.94
C ASN A 91 23.64 -1.79 8.54
N GLY A 92 22.34 -1.48 8.62
CA GLY A 92 21.85 -0.12 8.46
C GLY A 92 22.08 0.74 9.71
N GLU A 93 21.72 2.01 9.61
CA GLU A 93 21.82 2.97 10.72
C GLU A 93 20.70 2.75 11.73
N THR A 94 21.05 2.52 12.98
CA THR A 94 20.10 2.31 14.08
C THR A 94 20.00 3.54 14.99
N PRO A 95 18.84 3.75 15.66
CA PRO A 95 17.63 2.91 15.63
C PRO A 95 16.86 3.01 14.31
N TYR A 96 16.35 1.86 13.84
CA TYR A 96 15.60 1.80 12.57
C TYR A 96 14.25 2.45 12.66
N LYS A 97 13.92 3.25 11.65
CA LYS A 97 12.58 3.80 11.41
C LYS A 97 11.73 2.75 10.70
N SER A 98 10.40 2.88 10.82
CA SER A 98 9.52 1.80 10.37
C SER A 98 8.35 2.30 9.51
N ILE A 99 7.97 1.47 8.54
CA ILE A 99 6.76 1.65 7.73
C ILE A 99 5.96 0.34 7.68
N VAL A 100 4.63 0.43 7.82
CA VAL A 100 3.71 -0.71 7.69
C VAL A 100 2.88 -0.54 6.43
N LEU A 101 2.63 -1.65 5.73
CA LEU A 101 1.98 -1.66 4.41
C LEU A 101 0.80 -2.63 4.38
N THR A 102 -0.34 -2.19 3.80
CA THR A 102 -1.53 -3.01 3.61
C THR A 102 -2.01 -2.99 2.15
N PRO A 103 -2.52 -4.12 1.61
CA PRO A 103 -2.94 -4.24 0.22
C PRO A 103 -4.29 -3.60 -0.08
N GLY A 104 -4.67 -3.61 -1.35
CA GLY A 104 -5.97 -3.23 -1.86
C GLY A 104 -7.09 -4.23 -1.59
N PHE A 105 -8.26 -4.00 -2.20
CA PHE A 105 -9.42 -4.90 -2.15
C PHE A 105 -9.09 -6.23 -2.82
N GLY A 106 -9.39 -7.33 -2.14
CA GLY A 106 -9.12 -8.68 -2.62
C GLY A 106 -7.66 -9.12 -2.52
N GLY A 107 -6.75 -8.21 -2.12
CA GLY A 107 -5.32 -8.48 -2.01
C GLY A 107 -4.92 -9.05 -0.66
N GLY A 108 -3.98 -10.01 -0.68
CA GLY A 108 -3.29 -10.52 0.50
C GLY A 108 -1.97 -9.78 0.77
N SER A 109 -1.30 -10.11 1.87
CA SER A 109 -0.08 -9.40 2.29
C SER A 109 1.04 -9.42 1.24
N SER A 110 1.10 -10.44 0.38
CA SER A 110 2.12 -10.59 -0.68
C SER A 110 2.08 -9.48 -1.73
N GLU A 111 0.93 -8.83 -1.94
CA GLU A 111 0.79 -7.73 -2.88
C GLU A 111 1.72 -6.55 -2.55
N MET A 112 2.05 -6.37 -1.26
CA MET A 112 2.93 -5.30 -0.79
C MET A 112 4.41 -5.73 -0.67
N ALA A 113 4.79 -6.91 -1.17
CA ALA A 113 6.14 -7.44 -1.00
C ALA A 113 7.21 -6.54 -1.64
N ALA A 114 7.01 -6.14 -2.89
CA ALA A 114 7.96 -5.29 -3.61
C ALA A 114 8.20 -3.94 -2.89
N TRP A 115 7.15 -3.33 -2.36
CA TRP A 115 7.29 -2.11 -1.56
C TRP A 115 8.02 -2.34 -0.23
N ALA A 116 7.76 -3.47 0.44
CA ALA A 116 8.45 -3.81 1.69
C ALA A 116 9.95 -4.06 1.46
N GLU A 117 10.31 -4.77 0.40
CA GLU A 117 11.69 -5.00 -0.04
C GLU A 117 12.40 -3.69 -0.39
N PHE A 118 11.72 -2.83 -1.15
CA PHE A 118 12.23 -1.51 -1.49
C PHE A 118 12.59 -0.69 -0.25
N TYR A 119 11.66 -0.55 0.70
CA TYR A 119 11.93 0.23 1.91
C TYR A 119 13.02 -0.41 2.79
N ALA A 120 13.04 -1.74 2.90
CA ALA A 120 14.06 -2.42 3.68
C ALA A 120 15.46 -2.24 3.07
N SER A 121 15.60 -2.32 1.75
CA SER A 121 16.86 -2.06 1.07
C SER A 121 17.33 -0.61 1.20
N HIS A 122 16.42 0.31 1.55
CA HIS A 122 16.74 1.73 1.80
C HIS A 122 16.89 2.09 3.28
N GLY A 123 16.96 1.09 4.18
CA GLY A 123 17.32 1.33 5.57
C GLY A 123 16.14 1.41 6.55
N PHE A 124 14.92 1.12 6.13
CA PHE A 124 13.74 1.11 6.98
C PHE A 124 13.37 -0.32 7.41
N ILE A 125 12.76 -0.48 8.58
CA ILE A 125 11.97 -1.66 8.84
C ILE A 125 10.67 -1.50 8.06
N ALA A 126 10.34 -2.48 7.21
CA ALA A 126 9.09 -2.51 6.48
C ALA A 126 8.29 -3.76 6.87
N MET A 127 7.03 -3.58 7.29
CA MET A 127 6.16 -4.70 7.60
C MET A 127 4.96 -4.70 6.66
N ARG A 128 4.81 -5.76 5.87
CA ARG A 128 3.59 -5.99 5.11
C ARG A 128 2.63 -6.85 5.87
N ILE A 129 1.35 -6.53 5.77
CA ILE A 129 0.26 -7.27 6.41
C ILE A 129 -0.86 -7.56 5.41
N GLY A 130 -1.62 -8.62 5.66
CA GLY A 130 -2.91 -8.88 5.00
C GLY A 130 -4.09 -8.51 5.90
N PRO A 131 -5.24 -8.12 5.33
CA PRO A 131 -6.47 -7.98 6.09
C PRO A 131 -6.96 -9.35 6.58
N ASN A 132 -7.76 -9.39 7.63
CA ASN A 132 -8.36 -10.64 8.11
C ASN A 132 -9.34 -11.23 7.11
N ASP A 133 -10.06 -10.36 6.38
CA ASP A 133 -10.91 -10.73 5.26
C ASP A 133 -10.60 -9.81 4.07
N GLU A 134 -10.03 -10.38 3.01
CA GLU A 134 -9.59 -9.64 1.82
C GLU A 134 -10.74 -8.91 1.10
N ILE A 135 -11.96 -9.41 1.25
CA ILE A 135 -13.15 -8.92 0.57
C ILE A 135 -14.02 -8.02 1.46
N ASN A 136 -14.18 -8.37 2.75
CA ASN A 136 -15.16 -7.72 3.61
C ASN A 136 -14.55 -6.72 4.62
N ASP A 137 -13.22 -6.76 4.85
CA ASP A 137 -12.59 -5.77 5.71
C ASP A 137 -12.65 -4.38 5.06
N SER A 138 -13.26 -3.44 5.76
CA SER A 138 -13.36 -2.03 5.37
C SER A 138 -12.00 -1.32 5.39
N HIS A 139 -11.94 -0.09 4.90
CA HIS A 139 -10.79 0.79 5.04
C HIS A 139 -10.40 0.95 6.52
N TYR A 140 -11.38 1.20 7.38
CA TYR A 140 -11.17 1.37 8.82
C TYR A 140 -10.58 0.11 9.48
N GLN A 141 -11.06 -1.09 9.14
CA GLN A 141 -10.50 -2.35 9.64
C GLN A 141 -9.05 -2.55 9.19
N ARG A 142 -8.74 -2.20 7.94
CA ARG A 142 -7.35 -2.20 7.43
C ARG A 142 -6.50 -1.14 8.13
N GLY A 143 -7.07 0.02 8.47
CA GLY A 143 -6.44 1.06 9.29
C GLY A 143 -6.09 0.55 10.69
N LEU A 144 -7.02 -0.17 11.36
CA LEU A 144 -6.75 -0.86 12.63
C LEU A 144 -5.62 -1.88 12.47
N GLY A 145 -5.60 -2.64 11.38
CA GLY A 145 -4.53 -3.59 11.09
C GLY A 145 -3.15 -2.92 10.97
N LEU A 146 -3.07 -1.76 10.33
CA LEU A 146 -1.83 -0.97 10.25
C LEU A 146 -1.32 -0.57 11.64
N ILE A 147 -2.21 -0.09 12.51
CA ILE A 147 -1.86 0.30 13.89
C ILE A 147 -1.45 -0.93 14.72
N ASP A 148 -2.17 -2.04 14.60
CA ASP A 148 -1.84 -3.28 15.31
C ASP A 148 -0.49 -3.88 14.86
N ALA A 149 -0.14 -3.74 13.59
CA ALA A 149 1.16 -4.15 13.06
C ALA A 149 2.31 -3.28 13.58
N ILE A 150 2.09 -1.98 13.82
CA ILE A 150 3.05 -1.12 14.51
C ILE A 150 3.34 -1.68 15.91
N GLU A 151 2.32 -2.11 16.65
CA GLU A 151 2.51 -2.74 17.97
C GLU A 151 3.32 -4.05 17.85
N SER A 152 3.20 -4.79 16.75
CA SER A 152 4.01 -5.98 16.52
C SER A 152 5.49 -5.65 16.31
N ILE A 153 5.82 -4.59 15.55
CA ILE A 153 7.20 -4.10 15.41
C ILE A 153 7.74 -3.63 16.77
N LYS A 154 6.95 -2.90 17.55
CA LYS A 154 7.33 -2.46 18.90
C LYS A 154 7.64 -3.64 19.82
N GLN A 155 6.89 -4.74 19.71
CA GLN A 155 7.15 -5.95 20.48
C GLN A 155 8.46 -6.64 20.07
N GLU A 156 8.81 -6.63 18.77
CA GLU A 156 10.09 -7.14 18.30
C GLU A 156 11.28 -6.41 18.96
N ASN A 157 11.15 -5.12 19.24
CA ASN A 157 12.18 -4.35 19.95
C ASN A 157 12.48 -4.87 21.37
N SER A 158 11.56 -5.57 21.99
CA SER A 158 11.68 -6.12 23.35
C SER A 158 11.74 -7.64 23.40
N ARG A 159 11.39 -8.34 22.31
CA ARG A 159 11.35 -9.80 22.27
C ARG A 159 12.75 -10.39 22.36
N THR A 160 12.97 -11.23 23.37
CA THR A 160 14.23 -11.97 23.51
C THR A 160 14.48 -12.88 22.31
N GLY A 161 15.61 -12.71 21.64
CA GLY A 161 15.99 -13.49 20.46
C GLY A 161 15.47 -12.91 19.14
N SER A 162 14.73 -11.81 19.17
CA SER A 162 14.45 -11.04 17.95
C SER A 162 15.74 -10.39 17.43
N PRO A 163 16.00 -10.42 16.11
CA PRO A 163 17.10 -9.67 15.52
C PRO A 163 16.90 -8.15 15.63
N LEU A 164 15.68 -7.69 15.92
CA LEU A 164 15.35 -6.27 16.12
C LEU A 164 15.37 -5.82 17.57
N ASN A 165 15.77 -6.70 18.51
CA ASN A 165 15.78 -6.36 19.93
C ASN A 165 16.70 -5.17 20.23
N GLY A 166 16.11 -4.05 20.71
CA GLY A 166 16.81 -2.81 21.01
C GLY A 166 17.23 -1.96 19.79
N LEU A 167 16.75 -2.30 18.60
CA LEU A 167 17.15 -1.63 17.34
C LEU A 167 16.04 -0.80 16.68
N VAL A 168 14.80 -0.83 17.19
CA VAL A 168 13.67 -0.11 16.62
C VAL A 168 13.56 1.28 17.24
N ASP A 169 13.36 2.30 16.42
CA ASP A 169 12.93 3.62 16.88
C ASP A 169 11.45 3.57 17.26
N MET A 170 11.18 3.72 18.56
CA MET A 170 9.84 3.55 19.12
C MET A 170 8.89 4.74 18.86
N ASP A 171 9.41 5.83 18.32
CA ASP A 171 8.69 7.08 18.08
C ASP A 171 8.56 7.43 16.59
N SER A 172 9.07 6.56 15.68
CA SER A 172 9.17 6.86 14.25
C SER A 172 8.54 5.77 13.39
N PHE A 173 7.21 5.86 13.26
CA PHE A 173 6.39 4.96 12.46
C PHE A 173 5.64 5.71 11.36
N SER A 174 5.53 5.06 10.22
CA SER A 174 4.73 5.49 9.06
C SER A 174 3.89 4.34 8.56
N VAL A 175 2.90 4.67 7.74
CA VAL A 175 2.05 3.66 7.10
C VAL A 175 1.91 3.95 5.61
N SER A 176 1.61 2.91 4.85
CA SER A 176 1.32 2.99 3.43
C SER A 176 0.31 1.91 3.03
N GLY A 177 -0.30 2.07 1.89
CA GLY A 177 -1.16 1.05 1.32
C GLY A 177 -1.56 1.39 -0.10
N TYR A 178 -1.99 0.35 -0.82
CA TYR A 178 -2.44 0.46 -2.20
C TYR A 178 -3.96 0.43 -2.28
N SER A 179 -4.55 1.24 -3.16
CA SER A 179 -6.00 1.26 -3.41
C SER A 179 -6.80 1.46 -2.11
N MET A 180 -7.61 0.48 -1.73
CA MET A 180 -8.32 0.45 -0.46
C MET A 180 -7.37 0.57 0.75
N GLY A 181 -6.17 -0.04 0.67
CA GLY A 181 -5.12 0.13 1.67
C GLY A 181 -4.56 1.56 1.72
N GLY A 182 -4.55 2.26 0.59
CA GLY A 182 -4.19 3.69 0.53
C GLY A 182 -5.18 4.56 1.31
N GLY A 183 -6.48 4.31 1.17
CA GLY A 183 -7.51 4.94 2.00
C GLY A 183 -7.37 4.58 3.48
N ALA A 184 -7.09 3.30 3.78
CA ALA A 184 -6.85 2.83 5.15
C ALA A 184 -5.66 3.54 5.83
N SER A 185 -4.68 4.04 5.07
CA SER A 185 -3.58 4.83 5.62
C SER A 185 -4.07 6.17 6.22
N HIS A 186 -5.11 6.76 5.66
CA HIS A 186 -5.77 7.95 6.22
C HIS A 186 -6.57 7.60 7.47
N ASP A 187 -7.28 6.46 7.49
CA ASP A 187 -7.94 5.98 8.72
C ASP A 187 -6.93 5.73 9.84
N ALA A 188 -5.78 5.12 9.52
CA ALA A 188 -4.70 4.94 10.50
C ALA A 188 -4.19 6.30 11.05
N ALA A 189 -4.07 7.32 10.21
CA ALA A 189 -3.70 8.67 10.64
C ALA A 189 -4.76 9.35 11.53
N MET A 190 -6.04 9.03 11.32
CA MET A 190 -7.12 9.47 12.21
C MET A 190 -7.10 8.74 13.55
N ILE A 191 -6.71 7.46 13.56
CA ILE A 191 -6.60 6.65 14.79
C ILE A 191 -5.37 7.06 15.59
N ASP A 192 -4.23 7.26 14.93
CA ASP A 192 -2.96 7.63 15.56
C ASP A 192 -2.30 8.83 14.85
N GLY A 193 -2.60 10.02 15.33
CA GLY A 193 -1.99 11.26 14.83
C GLY A 193 -0.49 11.42 15.16
N SER A 194 0.16 10.46 15.82
CA SER A 194 1.60 10.46 16.08
C SER A 194 2.42 9.86 14.94
N LEU A 195 1.79 9.26 13.95
CA LEU A 195 2.44 8.80 12.73
C LEU A 195 3.25 9.93 12.08
N LYS A 196 4.43 9.61 11.59
CA LYS A 196 5.35 10.60 11.01
C LYS A 196 5.03 10.94 9.56
N ALA A 197 4.52 9.98 8.81
CA ALA A 197 4.09 10.17 7.43
C ALA A 197 3.12 9.05 6.99
N ILE A 198 2.30 9.36 5.99
CA ILE A 198 1.59 8.35 5.22
C ILE A 198 1.96 8.45 3.75
N ILE A 199 1.93 7.31 3.06
CA ILE A 199 2.12 7.20 1.61
C ILE A 199 0.94 6.42 1.06
N SER A 200 0.06 7.10 0.34
CA SER A 200 -1.15 6.52 -0.23
C SER A 200 -0.97 6.25 -1.71
N LEU A 201 -0.95 4.96 -2.07
CA LEU A 201 -0.68 4.48 -3.43
C LEU A 201 -2.01 4.26 -4.14
N ASN A 202 -2.36 5.16 -5.07
CA ASN A 202 -3.65 5.16 -5.77
C ASN A 202 -4.84 4.94 -4.82
N PRO A 203 -4.98 5.74 -3.76
CA PRO A 203 -5.97 5.49 -2.73
C PRO A 203 -7.39 5.59 -3.26
N THR A 204 -8.24 4.71 -2.74
CA THR A 204 -9.69 4.84 -2.84
C THR A 204 -10.25 5.04 -1.46
N VAL A 205 -11.31 5.82 -1.34
CA VAL A 205 -12.07 5.93 -0.09
C VAL A 205 -13.41 5.23 -0.24
N ILE A 206 -13.76 4.61 0.66
CA ILE A 206 -14.81 4.10 1.53
C ILE A 206 -16.02 3.51 0.86
N PHE A 207 -16.21 2.24 1.19
CA PHE A 207 -17.52 1.59 1.26
C PHE A 207 -17.95 1.56 2.74
N GLU A 208 -18.43 2.65 3.30
CA GLU A 208 -19.03 2.61 4.62
C GLU A 208 -20.44 3.16 4.56
N ASP A 209 -21.26 2.69 5.51
CA ASP A 209 -22.63 3.06 5.72
C ASP A 209 -22.67 4.56 6.09
N CYS A 210 -22.62 5.39 5.05
CA CYS A 210 -22.75 6.83 5.27
C CYS A 210 -24.20 7.11 5.61
N ASP A 211 -24.47 7.49 6.86
CA ASP A 211 -25.82 7.91 7.34
C ASP A 211 -26.47 9.01 6.44
N TYR A 212 -25.70 9.60 5.54
CA TYR A 212 -26.12 10.66 4.62
C TYR A 212 -26.25 10.20 3.16
N CYS A 213 -26.21 8.89 2.88
CA CYS A 213 -26.36 8.42 1.54
C CYS A 213 -27.83 8.53 1.06
N PRO A 214 -28.12 9.28 -0.01
CA PRO A 214 -29.48 9.45 -0.51
C PRO A 214 -29.98 8.25 -1.32
N LEU A 215 -29.17 7.19 -1.49
CA LEU A 215 -29.51 6.02 -2.30
C LEU A 215 -30.20 4.97 -1.47
N GLU A 216 -31.52 4.86 -1.56
CA GLU A 216 -32.31 3.79 -0.95
C GLU A 216 -31.83 2.41 -1.46
N GLY A 217 -31.29 1.58 -0.57
CA GLY A 217 -31.01 0.15 -0.81
C GLY A 217 -29.70 -0.18 -1.53
N GLY A 218 -28.74 0.73 -1.60
CA GLY A 218 -27.40 0.53 -2.16
C GLY A 218 -26.28 0.72 -1.13
N TYR A 219 -25.10 0.20 -1.44
CA TYR A 219 -23.89 0.59 -0.75
C TYR A 219 -23.62 2.07 -1.04
N CYS A 220 -23.46 2.85 0.00
CA CYS A 220 -23.09 4.24 -0.14
C CYS A 220 -21.59 4.36 -0.25
N ILE A 221 -21.15 4.83 -1.39
CA ILE A 221 -19.76 5.21 -1.62
C ILE A 221 -19.70 6.72 -1.42
N CYS A 222 -18.96 7.17 -0.44
CA CYS A 222 -18.80 8.60 -0.21
C CYS A 222 -17.45 8.92 0.41
N LEU A 223 -16.84 10.01 -0.03
CA LEU A 223 -15.80 10.67 0.73
C LEU A 223 -16.51 11.52 1.79
N VAL A 224 -16.27 11.20 3.05
CA VAL A 224 -16.65 12.04 4.19
C VAL A 224 -15.40 12.83 4.56
N PRO A 225 -15.35 14.15 4.33
CA PRO A 225 -14.13 14.96 4.53
C PRO A 225 -13.53 14.82 5.92
N GLU A 226 -14.34 14.50 6.92
CA GLU A 226 -13.90 14.28 8.29
C GLU A 226 -12.92 13.10 8.43
N PHE A 227 -12.93 12.12 7.52
CA PHE A 227 -11.98 10.99 7.53
C PHE A 227 -10.57 11.35 7.06
N VAL A 228 -10.42 12.47 6.40
CA VAL A 228 -9.11 12.98 5.97
C VAL A 228 -8.71 14.23 6.75
N ASP A 229 -9.45 14.57 7.82
CA ASP A 229 -9.16 15.71 8.70
C ASP A 229 -8.09 15.35 9.76
N HIS A 230 -6.88 15.10 9.30
CA HIS A 230 -5.71 14.83 10.14
C HIS A 230 -4.51 15.70 9.74
N SER A 231 -3.54 15.79 10.64
CA SER A 231 -2.32 16.59 10.45
C SER A 231 -1.08 15.74 10.08
N VAL A 232 -1.24 14.44 9.89
CA VAL A 232 -0.12 13.56 9.52
C VAL A 232 0.33 13.89 8.09
N PRO A 233 1.63 14.14 7.85
CA PRO A 233 2.16 14.42 6.54
C PRO A 233 1.80 13.33 5.52
N SER A 234 1.32 13.71 4.32
CA SER A 234 0.69 12.79 3.38
C SER A 234 1.21 12.95 1.96
N LEU A 235 1.79 11.87 1.42
CA LEU A 235 2.09 11.75 0.00
C LEU A 235 1.01 10.89 -0.67
N ILE A 236 0.37 11.43 -1.70
CA ILE A 236 -0.71 10.75 -2.44
C ILE A 236 -0.27 10.55 -3.89
N PHE A 237 -0.25 9.31 -4.35
CA PHE A 237 -0.10 8.98 -5.74
C PHE A 237 -1.46 8.75 -6.38
N ALA A 238 -1.69 9.34 -7.56
CA ALA A 238 -2.94 9.18 -8.31
C ALA A 238 -2.65 9.06 -9.81
N GLY A 239 -3.49 8.34 -10.54
CA GLY A 239 -3.44 8.29 -11.99
C GLY A 239 -4.39 9.29 -12.62
N GLU A 240 -3.94 10.06 -13.63
CA GLU A 240 -4.76 11.06 -14.31
C GLU A 240 -6.05 10.49 -14.92
N VAL A 241 -6.01 9.23 -15.40
CA VAL A 241 -7.15 8.58 -16.07
C VAL A 241 -7.77 7.47 -15.23
N GLU A 242 -7.49 7.40 -13.96
CA GLU A 242 -7.92 6.36 -13.01
C GLU A 242 -9.46 6.22 -12.96
N LEU A 243 -10.18 7.33 -13.07
CA LEU A 243 -11.64 7.33 -13.12
C LEU A 243 -12.21 6.55 -14.32
N ASN A 244 -11.45 6.39 -15.42
CA ASN A 244 -11.89 5.58 -16.56
C ASN A 244 -11.99 4.08 -16.21
N GLU A 245 -11.18 3.63 -15.27
CA GLU A 245 -11.15 2.25 -14.77
C GLU A 245 -12.12 2.06 -13.59
N LEU A 246 -12.21 3.07 -12.73
CA LEU A 246 -12.98 3.06 -11.49
C LEU A 246 -14.16 4.07 -11.52
N THR A 247 -15.01 3.97 -12.53
CA THR A 247 -16.11 4.94 -12.75
C THR A 247 -17.09 5.06 -11.58
N ALA A 248 -17.20 4.03 -10.73
CA ALA A 248 -18.03 4.07 -9.52
C ALA A 248 -17.42 4.89 -8.37
N TYR A 249 -16.15 5.30 -8.51
CA TYR A 249 -15.39 6.02 -7.48
C TYR A 249 -15.24 7.51 -7.80
N GLU A 250 -16.11 8.08 -8.64
CA GLU A 250 -16.15 9.51 -8.91
C GLU A 250 -16.30 10.29 -7.60
N GLY A 251 -15.37 11.21 -7.33
CA GLY A 251 -15.31 11.97 -6.07
C GLY A 251 -14.62 11.28 -4.89
N MET A 252 -13.91 10.15 -5.11
CA MET A 252 -13.36 9.29 -4.05
C MET A 252 -11.96 8.74 -4.35
N LEU A 253 -11.29 9.29 -5.32
CA LEU A 253 -9.93 8.92 -5.70
C LEU A 253 -8.89 9.85 -5.06
N GLY A 254 -7.63 9.62 -5.33
CA GLY A 254 -6.52 10.37 -4.74
C GLY A 254 -6.63 11.89 -4.90
N GLN A 255 -7.12 12.38 -6.04
CA GLN A 255 -7.34 13.81 -6.29
C GLN A 255 -8.41 14.39 -5.35
N ASP A 256 -9.47 13.63 -5.08
CA ASP A 256 -10.56 14.03 -4.20
C ASP A 256 -10.10 14.02 -2.74
N ILE A 257 -9.36 12.99 -2.34
CA ILE A 257 -8.73 12.88 -1.01
C ILE A 257 -7.85 14.11 -0.77
N TYR A 258 -6.91 14.37 -1.69
CA TYR A 258 -6.01 15.52 -1.59
C TYR A 258 -6.76 16.86 -1.44
N SER A 259 -7.81 17.03 -2.23
CA SER A 259 -8.61 18.26 -2.24
C SER A 259 -9.42 18.47 -0.96
N ASN A 260 -9.81 17.38 -0.28
CA ASN A 260 -10.60 17.42 0.95
C ASN A 260 -9.75 17.43 2.23
N MET A 261 -8.46 17.12 2.16
CA MET A 261 -7.56 17.24 3.31
C MET A 261 -7.36 18.70 3.72
N PRO A 262 -7.16 18.98 5.02
CA PRO A 262 -6.92 20.34 5.51
C PRO A 262 -5.74 21.01 4.79
N GLU A 263 -5.87 22.30 4.54
CA GLU A 263 -4.78 23.14 3.99
C GLU A 263 -3.55 23.22 4.92
N SER A 264 -3.76 22.96 6.21
CA SER A 264 -2.70 22.96 7.23
C SER A 264 -1.90 21.69 7.29
N THR A 265 -2.37 20.62 6.64
CA THR A 265 -1.64 19.34 6.57
C THR A 265 -0.55 19.45 5.51
N ASP A 266 0.66 19.06 5.87
CA ASP A 266 1.75 18.94 4.90
C ASP A 266 1.41 17.78 3.95
N LYS A 267 1.18 18.10 2.67
CA LYS A 267 0.68 17.14 1.70
C LYS A 267 1.19 17.42 0.29
N ILE A 268 1.55 16.36 -0.41
CA ILE A 268 1.89 16.39 -1.83
C ILE A 268 1.04 15.35 -2.57
N MET A 269 0.58 15.70 -3.76
CA MET A 269 -0.01 14.76 -4.70
C MET A 269 0.91 14.64 -5.91
N PHE A 270 1.28 13.40 -6.25
CA PHE A 270 1.98 13.06 -7.48
C PHE A 270 0.99 12.37 -8.44
N GLU A 271 0.64 13.08 -9.50
CA GLU A 271 -0.30 12.57 -10.51
C GLU A 271 0.45 12.02 -11.73
N GLY A 272 0.27 10.74 -12.02
CA GLY A 272 0.83 10.08 -13.19
C GLY A 272 0.05 10.44 -14.46
N ALA A 273 0.70 11.13 -15.41
CA ALA A 273 0.07 11.51 -16.67
C ALA A 273 -0.33 10.27 -17.51
N ASN A 274 -1.58 10.22 -17.98
CA ASN A 274 -2.19 9.11 -18.71
C ASN A 274 -2.13 7.76 -17.97
N SER A 275 -1.92 7.76 -16.67
CA SER A 275 -1.82 6.55 -15.85
C SER A 275 -3.16 6.23 -15.18
N GLY A 276 -3.47 4.93 -15.05
CA GLY A 276 -4.66 4.40 -14.38
C GLY A 276 -4.39 4.02 -12.92
N HIS A 277 -5.27 3.17 -12.39
CA HIS A 277 -5.27 2.76 -10.98
C HIS A 277 -4.02 1.99 -10.54
N GLY A 278 -3.32 1.32 -11.45
CA GLY A 278 -2.07 0.60 -11.16
C GLY A 278 -0.80 1.45 -11.10
N PHE A 279 -0.89 2.78 -11.24
CA PHE A 279 0.26 3.68 -11.39
C PHE A 279 1.32 3.51 -10.29
N ALA A 280 0.91 3.41 -9.05
CA ALA A 280 1.81 3.28 -7.90
C ALA A 280 1.73 1.90 -7.21
N ALA A 281 1.19 0.88 -7.89
CA ALA A 281 1.10 -0.47 -7.30
C ALA A 281 2.49 -1.06 -6.94
N TYR A 282 3.53 -0.66 -7.67
CA TYR A 282 4.90 -1.13 -7.47
C TYR A 282 5.89 0.02 -7.36
N PRO A 283 7.01 -0.16 -6.61
CA PRO A 283 8.06 0.84 -6.53
C PRO A 283 8.83 0.89 -7.86
N SER A 284 8.62 1.94 -8.62
CA SER A 284 9.30 2.10 -9.91
C SER A 284 9.52 3.58 -10.26
N GLY A 285 10.67 3.90 -10.86
CA GLY A 285 10.98 5.21 -11.40
C GLY A 285 10.74 6.36 -10.42
N GLU A 286 9.95 7.36 -10.84
CA GLU A 286 9.66 8.53 -10.02
C GLU A 286 8.79 8.20 -8.79
N VAL A 287 7.89 7.22 -8.89
CA VAL A 287 7.03 6.80 -7.77
C VAL A 287 7.88 6.35 -6.57
N SER A 288 8.87 5.48 -6.81
CA SER A 288 9.78 5.03 -5.76
C SER A 288 10.65 6.16 -5.19
N ASN A 289 11.13 7.05 -6.07
CA ASN A 289 11.94 8.20 -5.66
C ASN A 289 11.17 9.17 -4.77
N TYR A 290 9.94 9.54 -5.15
CA TYR A 290 9.09 10.41 -4.35
C TYR A 290 8.73 9.77 -3.01
N ALA A 291 8.36 8.48 -3.00
CA ALA A 291 8.04 7.75 -1.78
C ALA A 291 9.22 7.70 -0.80
N LEU A 292 10.42 7.42 -1.30
CA LEU A 292 11.64 7.39 -0.49
C LEU A 292 12.02 8.78 0.05
N ASN A 293 11.99 9.81 -0.78
CA ASN A 293 12.31 11.17 -0.36
C ASN A 293 11.29 11.72 0.66
N TRP A 294 10.00 11.33 0.53
CA TRP A 294 9.00 11.67 1.52
C TRP A 294 9.33 11.09 2.90
N LEU A 295 9.70 9.80 2.97
CA LEU A 295 10.13 9.19 4.23
C LEU A 295 11.43 9.80 4.75
N LYS A 296 12.41 10.06 3.89
CA LYS A 296 13.66 10.69 4.31
C LYS A 296 13.41 12.07 4.93
N TYR A 297 12.57 12.88 4.29
CA TYR A 297 12.28 14.21 4.79
C TYR A 297 11.53 14.17 6.13
N HIS A 298 10.45 13.40 6.24
CA HIS A 298 9.59 13.41 7.43
C HIS A 298 10.04 12.51 8.58
N ILE A 299 10.89 11.52 8.32
CA ILE A 299 11.29 10.52 9.32
C ILE A 299 12.77 10.59 9.67
N LEU A 300 13.62 10.94 8.69
CA LEU A 300 15.06 11.03 8.89
C LEU A 300 15.53 12.49 9.05
N ASP A 301 14.61 13.47 8.99
CA ASP A 301 14.91 14.91 9.01
C ASP A 301 15.90 15.32 7.89
N ASP A 302 15.91 14.59 6.78
CA ASP A 302 16.76 14.86 5.62
C ASP A 302 16.20 16.01 4.80
N VAL A 303 16.69 17.22 5.06
CA VAL A 303 16.22 18.43 4.38
C VAL A 303 16.55 18.46 2.88
N ASP A 304 17.61 17.76 2.46
CA ASP A 304 17.99 17.69 1.04
C ASP A 304 16.98 16.85 0.24
N ALA A 305 16.31 15.90 0.90
CA ALA A 305 15.23 15.12 0.28
C ALA A 305 14.01 15.98 -0.09
N CYS A 306 13.76 17.08 0.61
CA CYS A 306 12.68 18.02 0.29
C CYS A 306 12.89 18.70 -1.08
N GLU A 307 14.14 19.03 -1.44
CA GLU A 307 14.43 19.62 -2.76
C GLU A 307 14.08 18.68 -3.92
N SER A 308 14.09 17.37 -3.66
CA SER A 308 13.75 16.34 -4.65
C SER A 308 12.23 16.11 -4.77
N LEU A 309 11.42 16.72 -3.91
CA LEU A 309 9.96 16.66 -3.92
C LEU A 309 9.31 17.84 -4.63
N LEU A 310 10.09 18.87 -5.01
CA LEU A 310 9.66 20.11 -5.65
C LEU A 310 10.01 20.12 -7.13
#